data_d3a0bbd4781824c416d7f0b41ad519fc
#
_entry.id   d3a0bbd4781824c416d7f0b41ad519fc
#
_cell.length_a   1.000
_cell.length_b   1.000
_cell.length_c   1.000
_cell.angle_alpha   90.00
_cell.angle_beta   90.00
_cell.angle_gamma   90.00
#
_symmetry.space_group_name_H-M   'P 1'
#
loop_
_entity.id
_entity.type
_entity.pdbx_description
1 polymer ?
#
loop_
_entity_poly.entity_id
_entity_poly.type
_entity_poly.pdbx_seq_one_letter_code
_entity_poly.pdbx_strand_id
1 'polypeptide(L)'
;VGVSDSYFQSSNCPYIGGVCGSNSGELQNCSNSSTVIGKENEYRIGGVCGYNSGTVKDCKNTGSVRGKETIGGVCGYNERRYNEKGGIIENSFNEGTVSGTGDYDVLNIGGVCGYNYGGTIKSCYNTASVSVTGKKVGGVCGDNSDGTSTITNCFNEGTVRGKETIGGVCGNNSGTIKNCYNTASVSGQYSVGGVCGDNYEGPITNCYYLSGTVADGKGGIGGKDDENGKAVEMSKDRFKSGEVAWLLNGSKSVSTEESTLAWYQKLGENADAYPVLKSTDHNTVYKAPLFSCDGTTRIGEYANKPEGDKLSHNYQMAEKADEGTSNLYSEECAICHN
;
A
#
# COMPACT_ATOMS: atom_id res chain seq x y z
N VAL A 1 -18.72 2.94 14.36
CA VAL A 1 -19.97 2.39 13.80
C VAL A 1 -19.61 1.24 12.89
N GLY A 2 -20.22 0.10 13.09
CA GLY A 2 -20.08 -1.08 12.24
C GLY A 2 -21.41 -1.42 11.57
N VAL A 3 -21.36 -1.82 10.30
CA VAL A 3 -22.50 -2.31 9.55
C VAL A 3 -22.17 -3.73 9.08
N SER A 4 -23.02 -4.69 9.43
CA SER A 4 -22.86 -6.10 9.09
C SER A 4 -24.16 -6.71 8.59
N ASP A 5 -24.05 -7.74 7.76
CA ASP A 5 -25.17 -8.57 7.28
C ASP A 5 -26.30 -7.81 6.60
N SER A 6 -25.97 -6.62 6.04
CA SER A 6 -26.92 -5.79 5.30
C SER A 6 -26.57 -5.76 3.82
N TYR A 7 -27.57 -5.54 3.00
CA TYR A 7 -27.44 -5.38 1.57
C TYR A 7 -27.81 -3.94 1.21
N PHE A 8 -26.83 -3.14 0.77
CA PHE A 8 -27.06 -1.76 0.39
C PHE A 8 -27.25 -1.66 -1.12
N GLN A 9 -28.44 -1.31 -1.51
CA GLN A 9 -28.83 -1.02 -2.87
C GLN A 9 -29.64 0.25 -2.89
N SER A 10 -29.23 1.23 -3.65
CA SER A 10 -29.96 2.48 -3.88
C SER A 10 -30.40 2.57 -5.33
N SER A 11 -31.41 3.39 -5.60
CA SER A 11 -31.80 3.81 -6.94
C SER A 11 -31.82 5.33 -6.97
N ASN A 12 -31.12 5.94 -7.96
CA ASN A 12 -31.02 7.40 -8.16
C ASN A 12 -30.19 8.18 -7.12
N CYS A 13 -29.30 7.55 -6.35
CA CYS A 13 -28.33 8.24 -5.52
C CYS A 13 -26.95 8.21 -6.17
N PRO A 14 -26.29 9.35 -6.44
CA PRO A 14 -24.98 9.35 -7.11
C PRO A 14 -23.84 8.83 -6.21
N TYR A 15 -24.06 8.71 -4.90
CA TYR A 15 -23.04 8.32 -3.93
C TYR A 15 -23.54 7.20 -3.03
N ILE A 16 -22.85 6.05 -3.08
CA ILE A 16 -23.19 4.88 -2.27
C ILE A 16 -22.01 4.49 -1.39
N GLY A 17 -22.24 4.39 -0.10
CA GLY A 17 -21.29 3.84 0.85
C GLY A 17 -21.96 2.93 1.85
N GLY A 18 -21.29 1.86 2.26
CA GLY A 18 -21.80 0.94 3.26
C GLY A 18 -22.01 1.58 4.65
N VAL A 19 -21.35 2.72 4.92
CA VAL A 19 -21.51 3.51 6.14
C VAL A 19 -22.06 4.90 5.81
N CYS A 20 -21.52 5.56 4.79
CA CYS A 20 -21.89 6.94 4.47
C CYS A 20 -21.88 7.18 2.96
N GLY A 21 -22.95 7.72 2.38
CA GLY A 21 -22.99 8.10 0.97
C GLY A 21 -22.05 9.26 0.65
N SER A 22 -22.05 10.33 1.47
CA SER A 22 -21.21 11.52 1.28
C SER A 22 -20.68 12.02 2.62
N ASN A 23 -19.37 12.23 2.72
CA ASN A 23 -18.67 12.73 3.90
C ASN A 23 -17.97 14.07 3.61
N SER A 24 -18.28 15.09 4.41
CA SER A 24 -17.55 16.37 4.46
C SER A 24 -16.93 16.66 5.84
N GLY A 25 -17.14 15.75 6.81
CA GLY A 25 -16.59 15.80 8.15
C GLY A 25 -15.56 14.71 8.39
N GLU A 26 -15.69 13.95 9.45
CA GLU A 26 -14.81 12.86 9.82
C GLU A 26 -15.59 11.54 10.02
N LEU A 27 -15.18 10.51 9.31
CA LEU A 27 -15.55 9.12 9.54
C LEU A 27 -14.34 8.43 10.18
N GLN A 28 -14.47 8.01 11.42
CA GLN A 28 -13.40 7.37 12.16
C GLN A 28 -13.85 6.04 12.78
N ASN A 29 -12.95 5.03 12.77
CA ASN A 29 -13.20 3.71 13.35
C ASN A 29 -14.50 3.06 12.84
N CYS A 30 -14.80 3.25 11.54
CA CYS A 30 -15.99 2.68 10.92
C CYS A 30 -15.66 1.38 10.19
N SER A 31 -16.61 0.45 10.18
CA SER A 31 -16.46 -0.80 9.46
C SER A 31 -17.71 -1.17 8.66
N ASN A 32 -17.50 -1.75 7.49
CA ASN A 32 -18.54 -2.39 6.69
C ASN A 32 -18.16 -3.84 6.40
N SER A 33 -19.06 -4.78 6.68
CA SER A 33 -18.94 -6.18 6.25
C SER A 33 -20.04 -6.59 5.26
N SER A 34 -20.93 -5.67 4.93
CA SER A 34 -22.07 -5.90 4.02
C SER A 34 -21.69 -5.72 2.56
N THR A 35 -22.40 -6.38 1.68
CA THR A 35 -22.27 -6.16 0.23
C THR A 35 -22.82 -4.81 -0.16
N VAL A 36 -22.02 -4.02 -0.91
CA VAL A 36 -22.41 -2.72 -1.46
C VAL A 36 -22.52 -2.84 -2.97
N ILE A 37 -23.68 -2.56 -3.53
CA ILE A 37 -23.93 -2.66 -4.99
C ILE A 37 -24.49 -1.35 -5.52
N GLY A 38 -23.79 -0.78 -6.51
CA GLY A 38 -24.28 0.32 -7.33
C GLY A 38 -24.94 -0.16 -8.61
N LYS A 39 -26.07 0.45 -8.97
CA LYS A 39 -26.82 0.22 -10.22
C LYS A 39 -26.39 1.16 -11.35
N GLU A 40 -27.12 1.12 -12.46
CA GLU A 40 -26.74 1.75 -13.74
C GLU A 40 -26.47 3.27 -13.71
N ASN A 41 -27.02 4.02 -12.78
CA ASN A 41 -26.86 5.48 -12.68
C ASN A 41 -26.13 5.91 -11.43
N GLU A 42 -25.37 5.02 -10.81
CA GLU A 42 -24.69 5.24 -9.54
C GLU A 42 -23.18 5.21 -9.78
N TYR A 43 -22.50 6.33 -9.52
CA TYR A 43 -21.16 6.59 -10.07
C TYR A 43 -20.04 6.58 -9.04
N ARG A 44 -20.31 6.68 -7.74
CA ARG A 44 -19.29 6.78 -6.69
C ARG A 44 -19.62 5.83 -5.56
N ILE A 45 -19.02 4.66 -5.64
CA ILE A 45 -19.39 3.53 -4.79
C ILE A 45 -18.21 3.15 -3.92
N GLY A 46 -18.38 3.19 -2.61
CA GLY A 46 -17.36 2.80 -1.65
C GLY A 46 -17.89 1.80 -0.62
N GLY A 47 -17.05 0.90 -0.18
CA GLY A 47 -17.41 -0.02 0.89
C GLY A 47 -17.73 0.70 2.20
N VAL A 48 -17.06 1.82 2.48
CA VAL A 48 -17.32 2.68 3.64
C VAL A 48 -18.02 3.98 3.18
N CYS A 49 -17.43 4.71 2.25
CA CYS A 49 -17.90 6.03 1.85
C CYS A 49 -17.98 6.16 0.32
N GLY A 50 -19.10 6.64 -0.22
CA GLY A 50 -19.26 6.88 -1.65
C GLY A 50 -18.44 8.07 -2.15
N TYR A 51 -18.56 9.20 -1.50
CA TYR A 51 -17.89 10.47 -1.80
C TYR A 51 -17.28 11.08 -0.54
N ASN A 52 -16.01 11.43 -0.59
CA ASN A 52 -15.29 12.02 0.54
C ASN A 52 -14.62 13.35 0.16
N SER A 53 -14.97 14.41 0.85
CA SER A 53 -14.23 15.70 0.87
C SER A 53 -13.72 16.07 2.27
N GLY A 54 -13.98 15.19 3.26
CA GLY A 54 -13.51 15.31 4.63
C GLY A 54 -12.41 14.26 4.93
N THR A 55 -12.50 13.61 6.08
CA THR A 55 -11.55 12.59 6.52
C THR A 55 -12.24 11.23 6.69
N VAL A 56 -11.66 10.18 6.13
CA VAL A 56 -11.96 8.76 6.40
C VAL A 56 -10.73 8.16 7.04
N LYS A 57 -10.82 7.81 8.32
CA LYS A 57 -9.68 7.39 9.13
C LYS A 57 -9.96 6.13 9.93
N ASP A 58 -8.96 5.24 10.02
CA ASP A 58 -9.05 4.01 10.80
C ASP A 58 -10.31 3.17 10.44
N CYS A 59 -10.67 3.17 9.15
CA CYS A 59 -11.87 2.52 8.64
C CYS A 59 -11.53 1.25 7.87
N LYS A 60 -12.45 0.28 7.87
CA LYS A 60 -12.26 -0.96 7.13
C LYS A 60 -13.49 -1.39 6.35
N ASN A 61 -13.24 -2.03 5.22
CA ASN A 61 -14.25 -2.78 4.47
C ASN A 61 -13.84 -4.24 4.32
N THR A 62 -14.72 -5.14 4.73
CA THR A 62 -14.60 -6.58 4.51
C THR A 62 -15.71 -7.11 3.58
N GLY A 63 -16.72 -6.29 3.30
CA GLY A 63 -17.83 -6.59 2.39
C GLY A 63 -17.46 -6.41 0.93
N SER A 64 -18.12 -7.13 0.03
CA SER A 64 -17.95 -6.96 -1.41
C SER A 64 -18.46 -5.61 -1.90
N VAL A 65 -17.74 -4.99 -2.84
CA VAL A 65 -18.19 -3.74 -3.49
C VAL A 65 -18.29 -3.95 -4.98
N ARG A 66 -19.44 -3.62 -5.56
CA ARG A 66 -19.71 -3.85 -6.98
C ARG A 66 -20.46 -2.68 -7.61
N GLY A 67 -20.09 -2.33 -8.86
CA GLY A 67 -20.79 -1.28 -9.63
C GLY A 67 -20.19 -1.06 -11.01
N LYS A 68 -20.48 0.11 -11.60
CA LYS A 68 -20.08 0.42 -12.98
C LYS A 68 -18.93 1.43 -13.08
N GLU A 69 -18.94 2.49 -12.28
CA GLU A 69 -17.96 3.57 -12.36
C GLU A 69 -17.50 4.01 -10.96
N THR A 70 -16.21 4.39 -10.85
CA THR A 70 -15.61 5.03 -9.66
C THR A 70 -15.89 4.24 -8.39
N ILE A 71 -15.28 3.04 -8.33
CA ILE A 71 -15.52 2.09 -7.25
C ILE A 71 -14.25 1.95 -6.40
N GLY A 72 -14.41 2.09 -5.09
CA GLY A 72 -13.34 1.81 -4.13
C GLY A 72 -13.78 0.88 -3.02
N GLY A 73 -12.89 0.03 -2.57
CA GLY A 73 -13.17 -0.85 -1.44
C GLY A 73 -13.46 -0.07 -0.15
N VAL A 74 -12.83 1.10 0.04
CA VAL A 74 -13.12 2.02 1.15
C VAL A 74 -13.92 3.22 0.66
N CYS A 75 -13.43 3.93 -0.36
CA CYS A 75 -14.03 5.17 -0.82
C CYS A 75 -14.16 5.18 -2.35
N GLY A 76 -15.35 5.51 -2.88
CA GLY A 76 -15.54 5.65 -4.32
C GLY A 76 -14.73 6.83 -4.87
N TYR A 77 -14.96 8.01 -4.36
CA TYR A 77 -14.38 9.27 -4.85
C TYR A 77 -13.86 10.11 -3.69
N ASN A 78 -12.57 10.46 -3.73
CA ASN A 78 -11.90 11.30 -2.74
C ASN A 78 -11.48 12.62 -3.39
N GLU A 79 -12.04 13.74 -2.97
CA GLU A 79 -11.95 15.01 -3.68
C GLU A 79 -11.43 16.16 -2.81
N ARG A 80 -10.66 17.04 -3.45
CA ARG A 80 -10.41 18.38 -2.93
C ARG A 80 -11.45 19.35 -3.49
N ARG A 81 -12.23 19.96 -2.61
CA ARG A 81 -13.08 21.07 -2.99
C ARG A 81 -12.28 22.37 -3.22
N TYR A 82 -12.82 23.23 -4.04
CA TYR A 82 -12.18 24.51 -4.34
C TYR A 82 -11.85 25.29 -3.06
N ASN A 83 -10.57 25.71 -2.91
CA ASN A 83 -10.02 26.41 -1.75
C ASN A 83 -10.05 25.66 -0.39
N GLU A 84 -10.31 24.35 -0.37
CA GLU A 84 -10.30 23.54 0.84
C GLU A 84 -9.12 22.56 0.84
N LYS A 85 -8.84 21.96 2.01
CA LYS A 85 -7.96 20.78 2.09
C LYS A 85 -8.64 19.65 1.34
N GLY A 86 -7.86 18.86 0.61
CA GLY A 86 -8.36 17.70 -0.09
C GLY A 86 -8.95 16.65 0.87
N GLY A 87 -9.84 15.82 0.39
CA GLY A 87 -10.32 14.67 1.12
C GLY A 87 -9.15 13.77 1.54
N ILE A 88 -9.21 13.22 2.73
CA ILE A 88 -8.16 12.37 3.32
C ILE A 88 -8.72 10.97 3.56
N ILE A 89 -7.99 9.94 3.10
CA ILE A 89 -8.20 8.56 3.49
C ILE A 89 -6.91 8.11 4.18
N GLU A 90 -6.98 7.83 5.47
CA GLU A 90 -5.82 7.50 6.29
C GLU A 90 -6.04 6.23 7.11
N ASN A 91 -5.01 5.39 7.26
CA ASN A 91 -5.00 4.16 8.08
C ASN A 91 -6.21 3.26 7.80
N SER A 92 -6.69 3.23 6.56
CA SER A 92 -7.92 2.53 6.20
C SER A 92 -7.63 1.42 5.20
N PHE A 93 -8.40 0.35 5.25
CA PHE A 93 -8.07 -0.82 4.44
C PHE A 93 -9.28 -1.57 3.90
N ASN A 94 -9.03 -2.33 2.85
CA ASN A 94 -10.00 -3.18 2.20
C ASN A 94 -9.56 -4.65 2.18
N GLU A 95 -10.43 -5.50 2.68
CA GLU A 95 -10.35 -6.96 2.62
C GLU A 95 -11.52 -7.57 1.84
N GLY A 96 -12.46 -6.76 1.37
CA GLY A 96 -13.61 -7.16 0.57
C GLY A 96 -13.33 -7.05 -0.93
N THR A 97 -13.83 -7.98 -1.72
CA THR A 97 -13.65 -7.97 -3.19
C THR A 97 -14.24 -6.72 -3.82
N VAL A 98 -13.51 -6.13 -4.77
CA VAL A 98 -13.97 -4.98 -5.55
C VAL A 98 -14.12 -5.38 -7.01
N SER A 99 -15.32 -5.20 -7.58
CA SER A 99 -15.60 -5.59 -8.95
C SER A 99 -16.39 -4.55 -9.71
N GLY A 100 -16.00 -4.35 -10.95
CA GLY A 100 -16.72 -3.48 -11.90
C GLY A 100 -17.38 -4.29 -13.00
N THR A 101 -18.58 -3.88 -13.39
CA THR A 101 -19.31 -4.45 -14.52
C THR A 101 -19.70 -3.35 -15.49
N GLY A 102 -19.27 -3.44 -16.72
CA GLY A 102 -19.65 -2.51 -17.79
C GLY A 102 -18.62 -2.50 -18.90
N ASP A 103 -19.09 -2.25 -20.12
CA ASP A 103 -18.25 -2.12 -21.32
C ASP A 103 -17.79 -0.67 -21.55
N TYR A 104 -17.89 0.19 -20.53
CA TYR A 104 -17.56 1.60 -20.64
C TYR A 104 -16.04 1.83 -20.73
N ASP A 105 -15.64 2.79 -21.53
CA ASP A 105 -14.24 3.09 -21.81
C ASP A 105 -13.46 3.66 -20.61
N VAL A 106 -14.13 4.12 -19.56
CA VAL A 106 -13.48 4.71 -18.38
C VAL A 106 -14.15 4.21 -17.11
N LEU A 107 -13.46 3.35 -16.39
CA LEU A 107 -13.82 2.91 -15.05
C LEU A 107 -12.63 3.22 -14.14
N ASN A 108 -12.87 3.85 -13.01
CA ASN A 108 -11.83 4.12 -12.01
C ASN A 108 -12.07 3.19 -10.82
N ILE A 109 -11.33 2.10 -10.75
CA ILE A 109 -11.55 1.07 -9.72
C ILE A 109 -10.28 0.85 -8.92
N GLY A 110 -10.40 1.02 -7.61
CA GLY A 110 -9.31 0.79 -6.68
C GLY A 110 -9.69 -0.08 -5.50
N GLY A 111 -8.75 -0.82 -4.98
CA GLY A 111 -8.96 -1.61 -3.77
C GLY A 111 -9.28 -0.73 -2.55
N VAL A 112 -8.74 0.47 -2.49
CA VAL A 112 -9.05 1.47 -1.45
C VAL A 112 -9.92 2.58 -2.01
N CYS A 113 -9.49 3.25 -3.08
CA CYS A 113 -10.18 4.41 -3.63
C CYS A 113 -10.35 4.29 -5.16
N GLY A 114 -11.56 4.53 -5.68
CA GLY A 114 -11.79 4.54 -7.12
C GLY A 114 -11.09 5.72 -7.80
N TYR A 115 -11.35 6.93 -7.37
CA TYR A 115 -10.82 8.16 -7.94
C TYR A 115 -10.37 9.14 -6.85
N ASN A 116 -9.11 9.53 -6.90
CA ASN A 116 -8.51 10.51 -5.99
C ASN A 116 -8.19 11.80 -6.76
N TYR A 117 -8.95 12.86 -6.52
CA TYR A 117 -8.83 14.15 -7.20
C TYR A 117 -8.40 15.25 -6.21
N GLY A 118 -7.13 15.61 -6.21
CA GLY A 118 -6.56 16.57 -5.26
C GLY A 118 -6.57 16.11 -3.79
N GLY A 119 -6.90 14.84 -3.54
CA GLY A 119 -6.98 14.26 -2.21
C GLY A 119 -5.72 13.50 -1.79
N THR A 120 -5.74 13.01 -0.56
CA THR A 120 -4.64 12.23 0.05
C THR A 120 -5.11 10.83 0.42
N ILE A 121 -4.36 9.81 0.00
CA ILE A 121 -4.47 8.42 0.45
C ILE A 121 -3.17 8.08 1.17
N LYS A 122 -3.23 7.78 2.46
CA LYS A 122 -2.03 7.58 3.27
C LYS A 122 -2.18 6.39 4.22
N SER A 123 -1.15 5.56 4.32
CA SER A 123 -1.09 4.42 5.22
C SER A 123 -2.30 3.49 5.06
N CYS A 124 -2.66 3.20 3.79
CA CYS A 124 -3.81 2.38 3.43
C CYS A 124 -3.36 1.12 2.70
N TYR A 125 -4.20 0.08 2.75
CA TYR A 125 -3.87 -1.14 2.03
C TYR A 125 -5.10 -1.89 1.49
N ASN A 126 -4.83 -2.77 0.54
CA ASN A 126 -5.79 -3.71 -0.02
C ASN A 126 -5.20 -5.12 -0.06
N THR A 127 -5.94 -6.08 0.47
CA THR A 127 -5.59 -7.50 0.42
C THR A 127 -6.55 -8.33 -0.43
N ALA A 128 -7.68 -7.74 -0.84
CA ALA A 128 -8.68 -8.43 -1.65
C ALA A 128 -8.51 -8.21 -3.15
N SER A 129 -9.11 -9.08 -3.94
CA SER A 129 -9.07 -8.96 -5.40
C SER A 129 -9.85 -7.74 -5.91
N VAL A 130 -9.25 -7.08 -6.90
CA VAL A 130 -9.84 -5.98 -7.68
C VAL A 130 -9.95 -6.45 -9.12
N SER A 131 -11.17 -6.61 -9.64
CA SER A 131 -11.37 -7.17 -10.98
C SER A 131 -12.45 -6.44 -11.78
N VAL A 132 -12.09 -6.10 -13.03
CA VAL A 132 -12.99 -5.39 -13.93
C VAL A 132 -12.72 -5.79 -15.39
N THR A 133 -13.69 -5.60 -16.26
CA THR A 133 -13.53 -5.73 -17.72
C THR A 133 -13.08 -4.43 -18.40
N GLY A 134 -12.96 -3.32 -17.66
CA GLY A 134 -12.67 -1.96 -18.12
C GLY A 134 -11.23 -1.47 -17.86
N LYS A 135 -11.10 -0.14 -17.71
CA LYS A 135 -9.83 0.59 -17.65
C LYS A 135 -9.59 1.23 -16.28
N LYS A 136 -8.34 1.68 -16.02
CA LYS A 136 -7.89 2.41 -14.83
C LYS A 136 -8.18 1.64 -13.53
N VAL A 137 -7.48 0.54 -13.38
CA VAL A 137 -7.62 -0.35 -12.24
C VAL A 137 -6.35 -0.36 -11.41
N GLY A 138 -6.47 -0.10 -10.13
CA GLY A 138 -5.35 -0.13 -9.20
C GLY A 138 -5.63 -0.95 -7.95
N GLY A 139 -4.61 -1.56 -7.40
CA GLY A 139 -4.73 -2.30 -6.15
C GLY A 139 -5.09 -1.38 -4.97
N VAL A 140 -4.63 -0.13 -5.01
CA VAL A 140 -4.99 0.92 -4.03
C VAL A 140 -5.92 1.95 -4.66
N CYS A 141 -5.55 2.55 -5.78
CA CYS A 141 -6.32 3.62 -6.42
C CYS A 141 -6.50 3.38 -7.92
N GLY A 142 -7.72 3.57 -8.43
CA GLY A 142 -7.99 3.47 -9.87
C GLY A 142 -7.35 4.62 -10.65
N ASP A 143 -7.60 5.84 -10.25
CA ASP A 143 -7.07 7.06 -10.88
C ASP A 143 -6.66 8.09 -9.81
N ASN A 144 -5.39 8.48 -9.82
CA ASN A 144 -4.81 9.51 -8.95
C ASN A 144 -4.56 10.77 -9.78
N SER A 145 -5.60 11.56 -9.94
CA SER A 145 -5.65 12.72 -10.83
C SER A 145 -5.51 14.05 -10.08
N ASP A 146 -5.02 15.06 -10.81
CA ASP A 146 -4.58 16.35 -10.29
C ASP A 146 -3.17 16.27 -9.69
N GLY A 147 -2.29 17.18 -10.08
CA GLY A 147 -0.89 17.24 -9.63
C GLY A 147 -0.70 17.38 -8.11
N THR A 148 -1.77 17.65 -7.37
CA THR A 148 -1.76 17.74 -5.89
C THR A 148 -2.22 16.46 -5.18
N SER A 149 -2.75 15.49 -5.94
CA SER A 149 -3.18 14.20 -5.40
C SER A 149 -2.00 13.39 -4.88
N THR A 150 -2.17 12.69 -3.76
CA THR A 150 -1.08 11.87 -3.19
C THR A 150 -1.53 10.49 -2.76
N ILE A 151 -0.68 9.49 -3.05
CA ILE A 151 -0.75 8.13 -2.51
C ILE A 151 0.58 7.88 -1.80
N THR A 152 0.55 7.68 -0.49
CA THR A 152 1.79 7.56 0.30
C THR A 152 1.69 6.46 1.33
N ASN A 153 2.76 5.66 1.48
CA ASN A 153 2.83 4.57 2.45
C ASN A 153 1.64 3.60 2.31
N CYS A 154 1.37 3.15 1.09
CA CYS A 154 0.26 2.25 0.79
C CYS A 154 0.76 0.95 0.16
N PHE A 155 0.02 -0.13 0.35
CA PHE A 155 0.37 -1.39 -0.30
C PHE A 155 -0.82 -2.18 -0.82
N ASN A 156 -0.53 -3.08 -1.74
CA ASN A 156 -1.48 -4.02 -2.29
C ASN A 156 -0.94 -5.46 -2.26
N GLU A 157 -1.74 -6.35 -1.70
CA GLU A 157 -1.54 -7.81 -1.69
C GLU A 157 -2.70 -8.54 -2.37
N GLY A 158 -3.70 -7.82 -2.86
CA GLY A 158 -4.83 -8.34 -3.60
C GLY A 158 -4.56 -8.39 -5.11
N THR A 159 -4.98 -9.45 -5.79
CA THR A 159 -4.83 -9.55 -7.25
C THR A 159 -5.57 -8.43 -7.98
N VAL A 160 -4.94 -7.87 -9.01
CA VAL A 160 -5.51 -6.78 -9.82
C VAL A 160 -5.68 -7.24 -11.25
N ARG A 161 -6.91 -7.16 -11.77
CA ARG A 161 -7.24 -7.58 -13.13
C ARG A 161 -8.13 -6.57 -13.84
N GLY A 162 -7.74 -6.21 -15.05
CA GLY A 162 -8.51 -5.31 -15.91
C GLY A 162 -8.17 -5.48 -17.38
N LYS A 163 -8.58 -4.55 -18.22
CA LYS A 163 -8.29 -4.55 -19.66
C LYS A 163 -7.10 -3.62 -19.98
N GLU A 164 -7.13 -2.38 -19.49
CA GLU A 164 -6.17 -1.35 -19.85
C GLU A 164 -5.88 -0.43 -18.67
N THR A 165 -4.63 0.04 -18.55
CA THR A 165 -4.16 0.96 -17.51
C THR A 165 -4.32 0.34 -16.12
N ILE A 166 -3.56 -0.74 -15.91
CA ILE A 166 -3.66 -1.59 -14.71
C ILE A 166 -2.37 -1.48 -13.91
N GLY A 167 -2.47 -1.09 -12.65
CA GLY A 167 -1.32 -1.00 -11.76
C GLY A 167 -1.51 -1.72 -10.43
N GLY A 168 -0.44 -2.28 -9.89
CA GLY A 168 -0.46 -2.94 -8.59
C GLY A 168 -0.85 -1.99 -7.46
N VAL A 169 -0.48 -0.72 -7.56
CA VAL A 169 -0.87 0.34 -6.61
C VAL A 169 -1.88 1.29 -7.26
N CYS A 170 -1.58 1.82 -8.42
CA CYS A 170 -2.42 2.82 -9.07
C CYS A 170 -2.63 2.50 -10.56
N GLY A 171 -3.88 2.57 -11.05
CA GLY A 171 -4.16 2.41 -12.46
C GLY A 171 -3.56 3.54 -13.27
N ASN A 172 -4.03 4.77 -13.09
CA ASN A 172 -3.56 5.98 -13.75
C ASN A 172 -3.05 7.00 -12.74
N ASN A 173 -1.94 7.68 -13.02
CA ASN A 173 -1.33 8.66 -12.12
C ASN A 173 -0.95 9.96 -12.81
N SER A 174 -1.42 11.08 -12.27
CA SER A 174 -0.94 12.45 -12.56
C SER A 174 -0.47 13.17 -11.29
N GLY A 175 -0.68 12.56 -10.12
CA GLY A 175 -0.25 13.05 -8.82
C GLY A 175 1.04 12.37 -8.33
N THR A 176 1.25 12.35 -7.02
CA THR A 176 2.43 11.73 -6.39
C THR A 176 2.10 10.34 -5.86
N ILE A 177 2.98 9.35 -6.16
CA ILE A 177 2.99 8.03 -5.51
C ILE A 177 4.33 7.86 -4.81
N LYS A 178 4.31 7.60 -3.50
CA LYS A 178 5.54 7.51 -2.71
C LYS A 178 5.49 6.42 -1.66
N ASN A 179 6.62 5.70 -1.48
CA ASN A 179 6.79 4.69 -0.43
C ASN A 179 5.67 3.63 -0.48
N CYS A 180 5.38 3.09 -1.64
CA CYS A 180 4.31 2.11 -1.84
C CYS A 180 4.86 0.80 -2.40
N TYR A 181 4.15 -0.30 -2.16
CA TYR A 181 4.52 -1.55 -2.80
C TYR A 181 3.32 -2.41 -3.24
N ASN A 182 3.60 -3.35 -4.14
CA ASN A 182 2.67 -4.40 -4.57
C ASN A 182 3.35 -5.77 -4.56
N THR A 183 2.68 -6.76 -3.99
CA THR A 183 3.15 -8.15 -3.98
C THR A 183 2.19 -9.12 -4.68
N ALA A 184 1.07 -8.63 -5.19
CA ALA A 184 0.08 -9.44 -5.85
C ALA A 184 0.17 -9.39 -7.37
N SER A 185 -0.38 -10.40 -8.03
CA SER A 185 -0.45 -10.48 -9.48
C SER A 185 -1.26 -9.33 -10.09
N VAL A 186 -0.71 -8.72 -11.14
CA VAL A 186 -1.34 -7.66 -11.92
C VAL A 186 -1.48 -8.12 -13.37
N SER A 187 -2.68 -8.10 -13.92
CA SER A 187 -2.95 -8.62 -15.26
C SER A 187 -3.89 -7.74 -16.07
N GLY A 188 -3.59 -7.61 -17.36
CA GLY A 188 -4.37 -6.83 -18.31
C GLY A 188 -3.80 -6.96 -19.72
N GLN A 189 -4.45 -6.29 -20.69
CA GLN A 189 -4.01 -6.34 -22.09
C GLN A 189 -3.02 -5.21 -22.40
N TYR A 190 -3.29 -3.99 -21.92
CA TYR A 190 -2.52 -2.78 -22.25
C TYR A 190 -2.14 -2.01 -20.99
N SER A 191 -0.97 -1.34 -21.01
CA SER A 191 -0.47 -0.48 -19.94
C SER A 191 -0.56 -1.15 -18.56
N VAL A 192 0.14 -2.29 -18.39
CA VAL A 192 0.18 -3.05 -17.15
C VAL A 192 1.50 -2.80 -16.45
N GLY A 193 1.46 -2.35 -15.21
CA GLY A 193 2.65 -2.09 -14.39
C GLY A 193 2.56 -2.67 -12.98
N GLY A 194 3.69 -3.10 -12.44
CA GLY A 194 3.79 -3.66 -11.09
C GLY A 194 3.36 -2.68 -10.00
N VAL A 195 3.53 -1.38 -10.25
CA VAL A 195 3.12 -0.27 -9.38
C VAL A 195 2.04 0.58 -10.05
N CYS A 196 2.29 1.06 -11.26
CA CYS A 196 1.40 2.00 -11.94
C CYS A 196 1.10 1.57 -13.37
N GLY A 197 -0.17 1.61 -13.79
CA GLY A 197 -0.58 1.25 -15.15
C GLY A 197 -0.13 2.28 -16.18
N ASP A 198 -0.42 3.55 -15.96
CA ASP A 198 0.03 4.67 -16.78
C ASP A 198 0.38 5.87 -15.90
N ASN A 199 1.45 6.58 -16.23
CA ASN A 199 1.93 7.73 -15.46
C ASN A 199 2.07 8.97 -16.34
N TYR A 200 1.23 9.96 -16.11
CA TYR A 200 1.27 11.27 -16.77
C TYR A 200 2.12 12.25 -15.97
N GLU A 201 3.44 12.06 -16.02
CA GLU A 201 4.44 12.95 -15.40
C GLU A 201 4.37 13.11 -13.87
N GLY A 202 3.49 12.37 -13.19
CA GLY A 202 3.38 12.38 -11.74
C GLY A 202 4.62 11.76 -11.08
N PRO A 203 5.17 12.36 -10.00
CA PRO A 203 6.32 11.77 -9.30
C PRO A 203 5.98 10.41 -8.69
N ILE A 204 6.74 9.38 -9.06
CA ILE A 204 6.73 8.06 -8.42
C ILE A 204 8.09 7.87 -7.77
N THR A 205 8.15 7.63 -6.46
CA THR A 205 9.41 7.51 -5.71
C THR A 205 9.32 6.43 -4.63
N ASN A 206 10.40 5.67 -4.44
CA ASN A 206 10.49 4.60 -3.44
C ASN A 206 9.31 3.62 -3.52
N CYS A 207 8.98 3.16 -4.72
CA CYS A 207 7.91 2.22 -4.93
C CYS A 207 8.47 0.89 -5.44
N TYR A 208 7.91 -0.21 -4.95
CA TYR A 208 8.46 -1.54 -5.20
C TYR A 208 7.37 -2.53 -5.61
N TYR A 209 7.73 -3.53 -6.41
CA TYR A 209 6.83 -4.63 -6.72
C TYR A 209 7.58 -5.96 -6.68
N LEU A 210 6.86 -7.01 -6.31
CA LEU A 210 7.42 -8.34 -6.20
C LEU A 210 7.66 -8.94 -7.59
N SER A 211 8.83 -9.51 -7.79
CA SER A 211 9.19 -10.24 -9.02
C SER A 211 8.17 -11.32 -9.38
N GLY A 212 7.84 -11.40 -10.66
CA GLY A 212 6.86 -12.35 -11.18
C GLY A 212 5.39 -11.95 -10.97
N THR A 213 5.10 -10.75 -10.47
CA THR A 213 3.71 -10.27 -10.30
C THR A 213 3.11 -9.65 -11.55
N VAL A 214 3.93 -9.29 -12.53
CA VAL A 214 3.53 -8.86 -13.87
C VAL A 214 4.12 -9.81 -14.91
N ALA A 215 3.53 -9.86 -16.10
CA ALA A 215 4.03 -10.69 -17.19
C ALA A 215 5.43 -10.24 -17.64
N ASP A 216 6.21 -11.17 -18.20
CA ASP A 216 7.54 -10.91 -18.74
C ASP A 216 7.52 -9.72 -19.74
N GLY A 217 8.52 -8.85 -19.63
CA GLY A 217 8.64 -7.64 -20.44
C GLY A 217 7.74 -6.49 -20.01
N LYS A 218 7.02 -6.62 -18.88
CA LYS A 218 6.29 -5.53 -18.21
C LYS A 218 7.13 -5.02 -17.03
N GLY A 219 7.18 -3.71 -16.86
CA GLY A 219 7.93 -3.06 -15.78
C GLY A 219 7.07 -2.64 -14.60
N GLY A 220 7.64 -1.80 -13.75
CA GLY A 220 6.92 -1.19 -12.64
C GLY A 220 5.86 -0.18 -13.08
N ILE A 221 6.06 0.46 -14.25
CA ILE A 221 5.12 1.39 -14.88
C ILE A 221 4.77 0.86 -16.26
N GLY A 222 3.49 0.64 -16.52
CA GLY A 222 2.99 0.18 -17.80
C GLY A 222 3.05 1.29 -18.85
N GLY A 223 3.39 0.94 -20.11
CA GLY A 223 3.40 1.87 -21.24
C GLY A 223 4.62 2.77 -21.36
N LYS A 224 5.46 2.92 -20.33
CA LYS A 224 6.75 3.66 -20.37
C LYS A 224 7.82 2.88 -19.62
N ASP A 225 9.04 2.93 -20.11
CA ASP A 225 10.19 2.36 -19.42
C ASP A 225 10.43 3.13 -18.10
N ASP A 226 10.66 2.39 -17.04
CA ASP A 226 11.03 2.96 -15.74
C ASP A 226 12.52 3.28 -15.71
N GLU A 227 12.93 4.23 -16.54
CA GLU A 227 14.34 4.59 -16.76
C GLU A 227 15.05 5.12 -15.50
N ASN A 228 14.33 5.40 -14.39
CA ASN A 228 14.88 6.12 -13.24
C ASN A 228 14.69 5.44 -11.88
N GLY A 229 14.42 4.15 -11.82
CA GLY A 229 14.25 3.44 -10.54
C GLY A 229 13.05 3.91 -9.71
N LYS A 230 12.02 4.42 -10.35
CA LYS A 230 10.82 4.96 -9.70
C LYS A 230 9.93 3.88 -9.12
N ALA A 231 9.82 2.74 -9.84
CA ALA A 231 9.06 1.56 -9.46
C ALA A 231 9.94 0.32 -9.71
N VAL A 232 10.54 -0.19 -8.65
CA VAL A 232 11.65 -1.17 -8.74
C VAL A 232 11.15 -2.59 -8.44
N GLU A 233 11.53 -3.52 -9.31
CA GLU A 233 11.30 -4.95 -9.08
C GLU A 233 12.19 -5.46 -7.94
N MET A 234 11.59 -6.20 -7.01
CA MET A 234 12.28 -6.79 -5.87
C MET A 234 11.99 -8.28 -5.77
N SER A 235 13.03 -9.08 -5.54
CA SER A 235 12.86 -10.50 -5.28
C SER A 235 12.17 -10.76 -3.93
N LYS A 236 11.61 -11.95 -3.78
CA LYS A 236 10.99 -12.39 -2.52
C LYS A 236 11.98 -12.34 -1.35
N ASP A 237 13.25 -12.66 -1.60
CA ASP A 237 14.28 -12.65 -0.57
C ASP A 237 14.60 -11.22 -0.09
N ARG A 238 14.60 -10.25 -1.00
CA ARG A 238 14.77 -8.83 -0.64
C ARG A 238 13.58 -8.28 0.16
N PHE A 239 12.37 -8.72 -0.12
CA PHE A 239 11.21 -8.42 0.73
C PHE A 239 11.36 -9.04 2.12
N LYS A 240 11.72 -10.33 2.21
CA LYS A 240 11.87 -11.04 3.49
C LYS A 240 13.05 -10.55 4.32
N SER A 241 14.11 -10.07 3.71
CA SER A 241 15.31 -9.61 4.44
C SER A 241 15.12 -8.32 5.23
N GLY A 242 14.02 -7.60 5.06
CA GLY A 242 13.81 -6.27 5.63
C GLY A 242 14.31 -5.12 4.76
N GLU A 243 15.01 -5.41 3.66
CA GLU A 243 15.53 -4.38 2.77
C GLU A 243 14.45 -3.44 2.27
N VAL A 244 13.31 -4.00 1.82
CA VAL A 244 12.21 -3.18 1.30
C VAL A 244 11.58 -2.32 2.39
N ALA A 245 11.42 -2.82 3.62
CA ALA A 245 10.92 -2.01 4.74
C ALA A 245 11.86 -0.83 5.04
N TRP A 246 13.18 -1.07 5.05
CA TRP A 246 14.17 -0.03 5.25
C TRP A 246 14.16 1.03 4.13
N LEU A 247 14.09 0.60 2.86
CA LEU A 247 14.01 1.49 1.71
C LEU A 247 12.72 2.33 1.73
N LEU A 248 11.57 1.72 2.01
CA LEU A 248 10.27 2.41 2.12
C LEU A 248 10.27 3.49 3.20
N ASN A 249 11.04 3.32 4.27
CA ASN A 249 11.31 4.34 5.29
C ASN A 249 12.32 5.41 4.84
N GLY A 250 12.78 5.38 3.59
CA GLY A 250 13.75 6.33 3.04
C GLY A 250 15.18 6.10 3.51
N SER A 251 15.55 4.84 3.75
CA SER A 251 16.92 4.42 4.12
C SER A 251 17.43 5.08 5.40
N LYS A 252 16.55 5.22 6.39
CA LYS A 252 16.87 5.91 7.65
C LYS A 252 17.82 5.12 8.53
N SER A 253 18.61 5.86 9.32
CA SER A 253 19.47 5.29 10.34
C SER A 253 18.69 4.90 11.60
N VAL A 254 19.30 4.10 12.45
CA VAL A 254 18.72 3.66 13.72
C VAL A 254 18.45 4.80 14.71
N SER A 255 19.15 5.91 14.58
CA SER A 255 18.94 7.14 15.37
C SER A 255 17.69 7.93 14.96
N THR A 256 17.01 7.52 13.87
CA THR A 256 15.78 8.19 13.44
C THR A 256 14.65 7.87 14.43
N GLU A 257 13.90 8.89 14.85
CA GLU A 257 12.72 8.69 15.70
C GLU A 257 11.71 7.77 15.04
N GLU A 258 11.33 6.68 15.70
CA GLU A 258 10.39 5.69 15.20
C GLU A 258 9.01 6.27 14.93
N SER A 259 8.61 7.31 15.67
CA SER A 259 7.35 8.02 15.44
C SER A 259 7.20 8.58 14.01
N THR A 260 8.32 8.81 13.32
CA THR A 260 8.36 9.32 11.94
C THR A 260 8.32 8.24 10.86
N LEU A 261 8.46 6.97 11.26
CA LEU A 261 8.52 5.84 10.34
C LEU A 261 7.12 5.24 10.13
N ALA A 262 6.88 4.73 8.93
CA ALA A 262 5.60 4.13 8.57
C ALA A 262 5.67 2.61 8.42
N TRP A 263 6.85 2.09 8.09
CA TRP A 263 7.05 0.70 7.71
C TRP A 263 7.83 -0.08 8.75
N TYR A 264 7.33 -1.27 9.07
CA TYR A 264 7.83 -2.20 10.05
C TYR A 264 7.90 -3.59 9.45
N GLN A 265 8.71 -4.46 10.00
CA GLN A 265 8.76 -5.87 9.62
C GLN A 265 9.42 -6.68 10.72
N LYS A 266 8.86 -7.82 11.07
CA LYS A 266 9.53 -8.78 11.94
C LYS A 266 10.52 -9.59 11.11
N LEU A 267 11.77 -9.64 11.55
CA LEU A 267 12.84 -10.41 10.92
C LEU A 267 13.25 -11.58 11.83
N GLY A 268 13.94 -12.57 11.27
CA GLY A 268 14.39 -13.74 12.02
C GLY A 268 13.35 -14.83 12.15
N GLU A 269 13.19 -15.38 13.35
CA GLU A 269 12.22 -16.45 13.61
C GLU A 269 10.78 -15.96 13.48
N ASN A 270 9.95 -16.70 12.74
CA ASN A 270 8.59 -16.28 12.37
C ASN A 270 8.54 -14.91 11.68
N ALA A 271 9.51 -14.67 10.78
CA ALA A 271 9.61 -13.43 10.03
C ALA A 271 8.39 -13.15 9.15
N ASP A 272 8.05 -11.87 9.00
CA ASP A 272 7.06 -11.43 8.04
C ASP A 272 7.56 -11.65 6.61
N ALA A 273 6.65 -12.02 5.72
CA ALA A 273 6.99 -12.14 4.31
C ALA A 273 7.24 -10.77 3.65
N TYR A 274 6.57 -9.73 4.14
CA TYR A 274 6.54 -8.39 3.55
C TYR A 274 6.50 -7.30 4.64
N PRO A 275 6.87 -6.05 4.31
CA PRO A 275 6.70 -4.91 5.21
C PRO A 275 5.24 -4.70 5.60
N VAL A 276 5.01 -4.28 6.83
CA VAL A 276 3.70 -3.89 7.34
C VAL A 276 3.69 -2.43 7.75
N LEU A 277 2.52 -1.81 7.74
CA LEU A 277 2.33 -0.49 8.31
C LEU A 277 2.44 -0.59 9.84
N LYS A 278 2.73 0.53 10.50
CA LYS A 278 2.95 0.60 11.94
C LYS A 278 1.95 -0.23 12.73
N SER A 279 2.45 -1.19 13.48
CA SER A 279 1.68 -2.05 14.36
C SER A 279 2.42 -2.24 15.68
N THR A 280 1.70 -2.62 16.73
CA THR A 280 2.26 -2.85 18.07
C THR A 280 3.18 -4.08 18.13
N ASP A 281 3.06 -4.98 17.16
CA ASP A 281 3.71 -6.30 17.19
C ASP A 281 4.92 -6.39 16.25
N HIS A 282 5.31 -5.28 15.58
CA HIS A 282 6.36 -5.27 14.57
C HIS A 282 7.38 -4.17 14.85
N ASN A 283 8.63 -4.47 14.54
CA ASN A 283 9.76 -3.60 14.83
C ASN A 283 10.26 -2.88 13.57
N THR A 284 10.85 -1.71 13.78
CA THR A 284 11.55 -0.96 12.73
C THR A 284 12.71 -1.76 12.18
N VAL A 285 12.94 -1.67 10.86
CA VAL A 285 14.07 -2.27 10.17
C VAL A 285 15.11 -1.20 9.85
N TYR A 286 16.36 -1.48 10.10
CA TYR A 286 17.51 -0.64 9.73
C TYR A 286 18.63 -1.48 9.11
N LYS A 287 19.51 -0.82 8.38
CA LYS A 287 20.66 -1.48 7.77
C LYS A 287 21.76 -1.65 8.81
N ALA A 288 22.08 -2.90 9.11
CA ALA A 288 23.18 -3.28 9.98
C ALA A 288 23.78 -4.59 9.49
N PRO A 289 25.08 -4.69 9.27
CA PRO A 289 25.69 -5.96 8.91
C PRO A 289 25.54 -6.94 10.08
N LEU A 290 24.97 -8.09 9.79
CA LEU A 290 24.83 -9.20 10.74
C LEU A 290 25.92 -10.21 10.48
N PHE A 291 26.62 -10.60 11.52
CA PHE A 291 27.66 -11.64 11.47
C PHE A 291 27.23 -12.87 12.26
N SER A 292 27.76 -14.04 11.88
CA SER A 292 27.63 -15.26 12.67
C SER A 292 28.32 -15.09 14.04
N CYS A 293 28.04 -16.00 14.97
CA CYS A 293 28.62 -15.91 16.33
C CYS A 293 30.16 -16.01 16.36
N ASP A 294 30.80 -16.48 15.28
CA ASP A 294 32.27 -16.44 15.13
C ASP A 294 32.79 -15.03 14.75
N GLY A 295 31.91 -14.06 14.53
CA GLY A 295 32.25 -12.69 14.18
C GLY A 295 32.85 -12.51 12.78
N THR A 296 32.93 -13.56 11.98
CA THR A 296 33.66 -13.56 10.69
C THR A 296 32.75 -13.71 9.49
N THR A 297 31.67 -14.48 9.62
CA THR A 297 30.77 -14.76 8.51
C THR A 297 29.59 -13.82 8.49
N ARG A 298 29.48 -13.00 7.45
CA ARG A 298 28.33 -12.11 7.26
C ARG A 298 27.09 -12.92 6.89
N ILE A 299 26.04 -12.82 7.71
CA ILE A 299 24.78 -13.58 7.57
C ILE A 299 23.58 -12.73 7.16
N GLY A 300 23.71 -11.39 7.17
CA GLY A 300 22.65 -10.50 6.76
C GLY A 300 23.08 -9.04 6.71
N GLU A 301 22.18 -8.19 6.25
CA GLU A 301 22.42 -6.73 6.11
C GLU A 301 21.37 -5.90 6.83
N TYR A 302 20.28 -6.50 7.27
CA TYR A 302 19.13 -5.79 7.87
C TYR A 302 18.75 -6.46 9.19
N ALA A 303 18.39 -5.65 10.17
CA ALA A 303 17.99 -6.10 11.50
C ALA A 303 16.81 -5.29 12.03
N ASN A 304 16.04 -5.89 12.93
CA ASN A 304 15.10 -5.15 13.74
C ASN A 304 15.83 -4.35 14.82
N LYS A 305 15.27 -3.20 15.19
CA LYS A 305 15.76 -2.46 16.34
C LYS A 305 15.45 -3.26 17.60
N PRO A 306 16.46 -3.58 18.43
CA PRO A 306 16.24 -4.30 19.69
C PRO A 306 15.37 -3.48 20.65
N GLU A 307 14.60 -4.16 21.50
CA GLU A 307 13.84 -3.52 22.56
C GLU A 307 14.76 -3.11 23.73
N GLY A 308 14.61 -1.87 24.22
CA GLY A 308 15.33 -1.34 25.39
C GLY A 308 16.86 -1.22 25.23
N ASP A 309 17.58 -1.23 26.34
CA ASP A 309 19.04 -1.11 26.39
C ASP A 309 19.82 -2.29 25.76
N LYS A 310 19.11 -3.32 25.31
CA LYS A 310 19.66 -4.44 24.52
C LYS A 310 20.08 -4.04 23.08
N LEU A 311 20.09 -2.76 22.77
CA LEU A 311 20.62 -2.18 21.52
C LEU A 311 22.03 -2.66 21.17
N SER A 312 22.67 -3.33 22.10
CA SER A 312 24.12 -3.42 22.06
C SER A 312 24.67 -4.55 21.20
N HIS A 313 24.01 -5.70 21.11
CA HIS A 313 24.71 -6.87 20.57
C HIS A 313 24.89 -6.86 19.04
N ASN A 314 23.83 -6.71 18.28
CA ASN A 314 23.96 -6.68 16.82
C ASN A 314 24.65 -5.39 16.32
N TYR A 315 24.53 -4.30 17.06
CA TYR A 315 25.09 -2.99 16.69
C TYR A 315 26.54 -2.85 17.04
N GLN A 316 26.92 -3.25 18.25
CA GLN A 316 28.31 -3.18 18.70
C GLN A 316 29.22 -4.19 17.98
N MET A 317 28.65 -5.32 17.52
CA MET A 317 29.40 -6.25 16.66
C MET A 317 29.76 -5.64 15.31
N ALA A 318 28.87 -4.83 14.71
CA ALA A 318 29.17 -4.16 13.45
C ALA A 318 30.22 -3.06 13.58
N GLU A 319 30.12 -2.21 14.59
CA GLU A 319 31.09 -1.12 14.84
C GLU A 319 32.46 -1.65 15.25
N LYS A 320 32.53 -2.71 16.04
CA LYS A 320 33.79 -3.26 16.52
C LYS A 320 34.43 -4.28 15.58
N ALA A 321 33.71 -4.86 14.66
CA ALA A 321 34.31 -5.65 13.59
C ALA A 321 35.19 -4.78 12.68
N ASP A 322 34.82 -3.50 12.48
CA ASP A 322 35.63 -2.54 11.74
C ASP A 322 36.88 -2.11 12.52
N GLU A 323 36.91 -2.22 13.87
CA GLU A 323 38.06 -1.88 14.72
C GLU A 323 39.03 -3.04 14.96
N GLY A 324 38.78 -4.24 14.42
CA GLY A 324 39.68 -5.39 14.48
C GLY A 324 39.83 -6.03 15.87
N THR A 325 38.87 -5.84 16.78
CA THR A 325 38.89 -6.41 18.14
C THR A 325 38.06 -7.68 18.24
N SER A 326 38.69 -8.81 18.53
CA SER A 326 38.14 -10.16 18.54
C SER A 326 37.36 -10.60 19.79
N ASN A 327 37.04 -9.72 20.74
CA ASN A 327 36.41 -10.08 22.03
C ASN A 327 35.08 -9.41 22.26
N LEU A 328 34.07 -9.78 21.46
CA LEU A 328 32.76 -9.16 21.49
C LEU A 328 31.63 -10.07 21.94
N TYR A 329 31.98 -11.21 22.53
CA TYR A 329 31.00 -12.15 23.03
C TYR A 329 30.77 -11.88 24.51
N SER A 330 29.79 -11.06 24.84
CA SER A 330 29.18 -11.07 26.16
C SER A 330 27.94 -11.98 26.12
N GLU A 331 27.61 -12.51 27.21
CA GLU A 331 26.87 -13.71 27.58
C GLU A 331 25.52 -13.99 26.90
N GLU A 332 24.95 -13.14 26.03
CA GLU A 332 23.73 -13.44 25.28
C GLU A 332 23.75 -12.81 23.90
N CYS A 333 24.02 -13.58 22.87
CA CYS A 333 23.85 -13.20 21.50
C CYS A 333 22.39 -13.40 21.08
N ALA A 334 21.70 -12.33 20.65
CA ALA A 334 20.31 -12.39 20.18
C ALA A 334 20.12 -13.30 18.91
N ILE A 335 21.24 -13.69 18.28
CA ILE A 335 21.24 -14.53 17.08
C ILE A 335 21.42 -16.02 17.41
N CYS A 336 22.17 -16.35 18.45
CA CYS A 336 22.51 -17.73 18.79
C CYS A 336 21.99 -18.20 20.14
N HIS A 337 21.39 -17.34 20.96
CA HIS A 337 20.85 -17.65 22.30
C HIS A 337 21.84 -18.34 23.26
N ASN A 338 23.15 -18.08 23.08
CA ASN A 338 24.22 -18.56 23.98
C ASN A 338 24.86 -17.40 24.70
#